data_dddfebd2687186f1c01b4cf1bf3b6692
#
_entry.id   dddfebd2687186f1c01b4cf1bf3b6692
#
_cell.length_a   1.000
_cell.length_b   1.000
_cell.length_c   1.000
_cell.angle_alpha   90.00
_cell.angle_beta   90.00
_cell.angle_gamma   90.00
#
_symmetry.space_group_name_H-M   'P 1'
#
loop_
_entity.id
_entity.type
_entity.pdbx_description
1 polymer ?
#
loop_
_entity_poly.entity_id
_entity_poly.type
_entity_poly.pdbx_seq_one_letter_code
_entity_poly.pdbx_strand_id
1 'polypeptide(L)'
;GSWPKGYVLGSYDTALQNPNLFLNYDKINHNLYFTADGRTITRVATDQARELHFEGRRGHVILVRVDGIDPRVFFQQLTDSAGDSHYVLYRRLRTQFHRSIYDFDDGEYIDSYKYYLVMPGGREYAPIKLKRRSIRDALGSMGDAWLATHGKNQLDEDGLTDLVNRLNKNN
;
A
#
# COMPACT_ATOMS: atom_id res chain seq x y z
N GLY A 1 -8.44 -3.96 20.18
CA GLY A 1 -7.73 -2.79 19.68
C GLY A 1 -8.73 -1.77 19.15
N SER A 2 -8.49 -0.48 19.34
CA SER A 2 -9.32 0.57 18.78
C SER A 2 -9.11 0.66 17.26
N TRP A 3 -10.18 0.83 16.50
CA TRP A 3 -10.08 1.10 15.07
C TRP A 3 -9.53 2.51 14.83
N PRO A 4 -8.71 2.72 13.81
CA PRO A 4 -8.20 4.05 13.46
C PRO A 4 -9.32 4.95 12.92
N LYS A 5 -9.22 6.24 13.21
CA LYS A 5 -10.06 7.25 12.56
C LYS A 5 -9.65 7.40 11.10
N GLY A 6 -10.63 7.65 10.23
CA GLY A 6 -10.35 7.81 8.82
C GLY A 6 -11.57 8.18 7.98
N TYR A 7 -11.35 8.25 6.68
CA TYR A 7 -12.39 8.49 5.70
C TYR A 7 -12.18 7.65 4.44
N VAL A 8 -13.22 7.54 3.65
CA VAL A 8 -13.24 6.78 2.39
C VAL A 8 -13.52 7.75 1.25
N LEU A 9 -12.72 7.69 0.20
CA LEU A 9 -13.03 8.33 -1.09
C LEU A 9 -13.68 7.29 -1.99
N GLY A 10 -14.87 7.63 -2.50
CA GLY A 10 -15.61 6.81 -3.45
C GLY A 10 -15.14 7.00 -4.89
N SER A 11 -15.66 6.18 -5.79
CA SER A 11 -15.32 6.19 -7.22
C SER A 11 -15.72 7.51 -7.93
N TYR A 12 -16.51 8.36 -7.30
CA TYR A 12 -16.99 9.64 -7.84
C TYR A 12 -16.45 10.85 -7.06
N ASP A 13 -15.29 10.74 -6.40
CA ASP A 13 -14.68 11.77 -5.54
C ASP A 13 -15.60 12.28 -4.43
N THR A 14 -16.70 11.60 -4.17
CA THR A 14 -17.56 11.88 -3.03
C THR A 14 -16.91 11.29 -1.78
N ALA A 15 -16.29 12.16 -0.99
CA ALA A 15 -15.77 11.77 0.31
C ALA A 15 -16.94 11.40 1.22
N LEU A 16 -16.99 10.16 1.69
CA LEU A 16 -17.75 9.81 2.89
C LEU A 16 -16.99 10.39 4.10
N GLN A 17 -17.00 11.72 4.18
CA GLN A 17 -16.33 12.47 5.24
C GLN A 17 -17.26 12.56 6.44
N ASN A 18 -17.24 11.56 7.26
CA ASN A 18 -17.69 11.72 8.64
C ASN A 18 -16.42 11.71 9.51
N PRO A 19 -16.04 12.81 10.17
CA PRO A 19 -14.82 12.88 10.98
C PRO A 19 -14.82 11.94 12.18
N ASN A 20 -15.96 11.31 12.47
CA ASN A 20 -16.12 10.35 13.56
C ASN A 20 -16.12 8.89 13.07
N LEU A 21 -15.80 8.62 11.81
CA LEU A 21 -15.70 7.25 11.31
C LEU A 21 -14.42 6.58 11.80
N PHE A 22 -14.58 5.37 12.29
CA PHE A 22 -13.49 4.46 12.58
C PHE A 22 -13.53 3.36 11.52
N LEU A 23 -12.39 3.09 10.90
CA LEU A 23 -12.27 2.16 9.78
C LEU A 23 -11.52 0.90 10.19
N ASN A 24 -11.88 -0.22 9.60
CA ASN A 24 -11.11 -1.45 9.66
C ASN A 24 -11.12 -2.15 8.30
N TYR A 25 -9.93 -2.45 7.79
CA TYR A 25 -9.78 -3.20 6.55
C TYR A 25 -9.30 -4.62 6.87
N ASP A 26 -10.17 -5.59 6.59
CA ASP A 26 -9.84 -7.01 6.65
C ASP A 26 -8.96 -7.38 5.45
N LYS A 27 -7.66 -7.48 5.70
CA LYS A 27 -6.63 -7.77 4.70
C LYS A 27 -6.69 -9.20 4.15
N ILE A 28 -7.43 -10.11 4.82
CA ILE A 28 -7.57 -11.52 4.40
C ILE A 28 -8.71 -11.66 3.39
N ASN A 29 -9.89 -11.13 3.75
CA ASN A 29 -11.09 -11.24 2.94
C ASN A 29 -11.36 -10.00 2.08
N HIS A 30 -10.49 -8.99 2.19
CA HIS A 30 -10.60 -7.70 1.49
C HIS A 30 -11.91 -6.96 1.76
N ASN A 31 -12.44 -7.08 2.98
CA ASN A 31 -13.63 -6.37 3.41
C ASN A 31 -13.26 -5.07 4.13
N LEU A 32 -14.05 -4.03 3.86
CA LEU A 32 -13.97 -2.78 4.59
C LEU A 32 -15.15 -2.67 5.55
N TYR A 33 -14.87 -2.32 6.78
CA TYR A 33 -15.85 -2.08 7.82
C TYR A 33 -15.69 -0.67 8.39
N PHE A 34 -16.78 -0.07 8.82
CA PHE A 34 -16.73 1.17 9.57
C PHE A 34 -17.70 1.14 10.75
N THR A 35 -17.45 2.02 11.70
CA THR A 35 -18.34 2.33 12.80
C THR A 35 -18.23 3.81 13.14
N ALA A 36 -19.36 4.44 13.51
CA ALA A 36 -19.39 5.82 13.98
C ALA A 36 -19.51 5.88 15.53
N ASP A 37 -20.05 4.85 16.14
CA ASP A 37 -20.39 4.79 17.57
C ASP A 37 -19.56 3.76 18.36
N GLY A 38 -18.69 3.03 17.66
CA GLY A 38 -17.91 1.92 18.24
C GLY A 38 -18.73 0.67 18.57
N ARG A 39 -20.02 0.63 18.24
CA ARG A 39 -20.94 -0.48 18.55
C ARG A 39 -21.53 -1.10 17.30
N THR A 40 -22.05 -0.26 16.42
CA THR A 40 -22.65 -0.69 15.15
C THR A 40 -21.59 -0.82 14.09
N ILE A 41 -21.34 -2.02 13.59
CA ILE A 41 -20.35 -2.29 12.55
C ILE A 41 -21.09 -2.44 11.22
N THR A 42 -20.72 -1.63 10.25
CA THR A 42 -21.27 -1.67 8.90
C THR A 42 -20.18 -2.09 7.91
N ARG A 43 -20.50 -3.02 7.03
CA ARG A 43 -19.64 -3.41 5.91
C ARG A 43 -19.87 -2.45 4.74
N VAL A 44 -18.79 -1.90 4.21
CA VAL A 44 -18.83 -1.09 2.99
C VAL A 44 -18.74 -1.99 1.77
N ALA A 45 -19.49 -1.67 0.72
CA ALA A 45 -19.29 -2.24 -0.59
C ALA A 45 -17.92 -1.76 -1.13
N THR A 46 -16.93 -2.65 -1.13
CA THR A 46 -15.55 -2.29 -1.44
C THR A 46 -15.35 -1.86 -2.90
N ASP A 47 -16.23 -2.26 -3.82
CA ASP A 47 -16.26 -1.84 -5.21
C ASP A 47 -16.54 -0.34 -5.40
N GLN A 48 -17.18 0.30 -4.42
CA GLN A 48 -17.46 1.74 -4.42
C GLN A 48 -16.35 2.57 -3.77
N ALA A 49 -15.43 1.96 -3.06
CA ALA A 49 -14.32 2.64 -2.40
C ALA A 49 -13.09 2.67 -3.32
N ARG A 50 -12.57 3.85 -3.62
CA ARG A 50 -11.34 4.06 -4.39
C ARG A 50 -10.12 4.19 -3.50
N GLU A 51 -10.24 4.97 -2.44
CA GLU A 51 -9.16 5.24 -1.49
C GLU A 51 -9.67 5.17 -0.05
N LEU A 52 -8.81 4.69 0.84
CA LEU A 52 -9.02 4.67 2.29
C LEU A 52 -7.91 5.46 2.94
N HIS A 53 -8.26 6.44 3.73
CA HIS A 53 -7.33 7.27 4.47
C HIS A 53 -7.56 7.07 5.96
N PHE A 54 -6.53 6.74 6.72
CA PHE A 54 -6.65 6.60 8.18
C PHE A 54 -5.32 6.85 8.90
N GLU A 55 -5.43 7.20 10.17
CA GLU A 55 -4.28 7.43 11.05
C GLU A 55 -3.76 6.09 11.58
N GLY A 56 -2.60 5.68 11.08
CA GLY A 56 -1.89 4.50 11.55
C GLY A 56 -0.93 4.82 12.71
N ARG A 57 -0.34 3.79 13.28
CA ARG A 57 0.65 3.96 14.38
C ARG A 57 1.90 4.74 13.96
N ARG A 58 2.24 4.75 12.67
CA ARG A 58 3.44 5.40 12.10
C ARG A 58 3.10 6.61 11.24
N GLY A 59 1.89 7.17 11.38
CA GLY A 59 1.41 8.31 10.61
C GLY A 59 0.25 7.96 9.69
N HIS A 60 -0.03 8.87 8.77
CA HIS A 60 -1.14 8.75 7.83
C HIS A 60 -0.92 7.58 6.86
N VAL A 61 -1.95 6.76 6.67
CA VAL A 61 -1.94 5.61 5.78
C VAL A 61 -2.97 5.81 4.69
N ILE A 62 -2.55 5.65 3.45
CA ILE A 62 -3.41 5.71 2.28
C ILE A 62 -3.42 4.33 1.64
N LEU A 63 -4.60 3.73 1.53
CA LEU A 63 -4.81 2.51 0.76
C LEU A 63 -5.60 2.87 -0.50
N VAL A 64 -5.09 2.49 -1.66
CA VAL A 64 -5.63 2.86 -2.98
C VAL A 64 -5.93 1.61 -3.79
N ARG A 65 -6.98 1.62 -4.56
CA ARG A 65 -7.17 0.66 -5.65
C ARG A 65 -6.37 1.07 -6.87
N VAL A 66 -5.64 0.14 -7.42
CA VAL A 66 -4.81 0.37 -8.61
C VAL A 66 -5.30 -0.57 -9.71
N ASP A 67 -6.19 -0.07 -10.55
CA ASP A 67 -6.88 -0.85 -11.60
C ASP A 67 -5.92 -1.56 -12.54
N GLY A 68 -4.79 -0.94 -12.86
CA GLY A 68 -3.77 -1.52 -13.72
C GLY A 68 -3.05 -2.72 -13.10
N ILE A 69 -3.07 -2.90 -11.77
CA ILE A 69 -2.38 -3.99 -11.07
C ILE A 69 -3.38 -5.09 -10.64
N ASP A 70 -4.29 -4.78 -9.74
CA ASP A 70 -5.35 -5.69 -9.29
C ASP A 70 -6.49 -4.85 -8.66
N PRO A 71 -7.62 -4.67 -9.38
CA PRO A 71 -8.71 -3.81 -8.90
C PRO A 71 -9.49 -4.38 -7.72
N ARG A 72 -9.23 -5.63 -7.32
CA ARG A 72 -9.98 -6.30 -6.24
C ARG A 72 -9.40 -6.04 -4.87
N VAL A 73 -8.16 -5.53 -4.78
CA VAL A 73 -7.45 -5.33 -3.52
C VAL A 73 -6.97 -3.89 -3.38
N PHE A 74 -6.75 -3.48 -2.13
CA PHE A 74 -6.13 -2.20 -1.83
C PHE A 74 -4.61 -2.35 -1.71
N PHE A 75 -3.91 -1.37 -2.22
CA PHE A 75 -2.46 -1.20 -2.12
C PHE A 75 -2.16 -0.03 -1.21
N GLN A 76 -1.19 -0.17 -0.32
CA GLN A 76 -0.72 0.97 0.44
C GLN A 76 0.21 1.82 -0.43
N GLN A 77 -0.12 3.11 -0.55
CA GLN A 77 0.78 4.10 -1.12
C GLN A 77 1.91 4.39 -0.11
N LEU A 78 3.15 4.31 -0.56
CA LEU A 78 4.33 4.56 0.27
C LEU A 78 4.98 5.90 -0.03
N THR A 79 4.80 6.45 -1.23
CA THR A 79 5.36 7.73 -1.64
C THR A 79 4.50 8.91 -1.18
N ASP A 80 5.14 10.05 -0.90
CA ASP A 80 4.48 11.27 -0.44
C ASP A 80 3.58 11.89 -1.51
N SER A 81 3.95 11.71 -2.78
CA SER A 81 3.24 12.25 -3.93
C SER A 81 2.60 11.15 -4.75
N ALA A 82 1.43 11.43 -5.29
CA ALA A 82 0.74 10.64 -6.29
C ALA A 82 0.29 11.56 -7.44
N GLY A 83 -0.03 10.98 -8.57
CA GLY A 83 -0.50 11.69 -9.77
C GLY A 83 0.30 11.34 -11.01
N ASP A 84 -0.18 11.80 -12.16
CA ASP A 84 0.30 11.36 -13.47
C ASP A 84 1.75 11.75 -13.77
N SER A 85 2.29 12.77 -13.11
CA SER A 85 3.67 13.23 -13.32
C SER A 85 4.70 12.56 -12.42
N HIS A 86 4.27 11.71 -11.49
CA HIS A 86 5.14 11.16 -10.44
C HIS A 86 5.27 9.64 -10.54
N TYR A 87 6.42 9.14 -10.08
CA TYR A 87 6.56 7.73 -9.71
C TYR A 87 5.78 7.48 -8.42
N VAL A 88 4.98 6.41 -8.39
CA VAL A 88 4.26 6.02 -7.17
C VAL A 88 4.66 4.62 -6.76
N LEU A 89 5.10 4.49 -5.52
CA LEU A 89 5.44 3.19 -4.94
C LEU A 89 4.27 2.66 -4.14
N TYR A 90 3.78 1.50 -4.53
CA TYR A 90 2.72 0.79 -3.85
C TYR A 90 3.22 -0.48 -3.18
N ARG A 91 2.67 -0.77 -2.00
CA ARG A 91 2.87 -2.02 -1.27
C ARG A 91 1.58 -2.80 -1.21
N ARG A 92 1.60 -4.05 -1.68
CA ARG A 92 0.55 -5.02 -1.45
C ARG A 92 0.91 -5.87 -0.25
N LEU A 93 0.05 -5.87 0.77
CA LEU A 93 0.11 -6.82 1.87
C LEU A 93 -0.62 -8.09 1.46
N ARG A 94 0.02 -9.22 1.64
CA ARG A 94 -0.58 -10.55 1.49
C ARG A 94 -0.42 -11.30 2.80
N THR A 95 -1.54 -11.65 3.40
CA THR A 95 -1.57 -12.50 4.59
C THR A 95 -1.99 -13.91 4.16
N GLN A 96 -1.22 -14.90 4.54
CA GLN A 96 -1.53 -16.30 4.26
C GLN A 96 -1.47 -17.11 5.55
N PHE A 97 -2.39 -18.04 5.71
CA PHE A 97 -2.33 -19.00 6.79
C PHE A 97 -1.37 -20.13 6.40
N HIS A 98 -0.35 -20.33 7.20
CA HIS A 98 0.59 -21.43 7.10
C HIS A 98 0.28 -22.45 8.18
N ARG A 99 -0.15 -23.63 7.75
CA ARG A 99 -0.44 -24.74 8.66
C ARG A 99 0.86 -25.36 9.14
N SER A 100 0.92 -25.72 10.42
CA SER A 100 2.05 -26.50 10.95
C SER A 100 2.12 -27.86 10.26
N ILE A 101 3.31 -28.32 9.92
CA ILE A 101 3.53 -29.66 9.38
C ILE A 101 3.47 -30.76 10.47
N TYR A 102 3.53 -30.35 11.74
CA TYR A 102 3.56 -31.27 12.88
C TYR A 102 2.22 -31.36 13.61
N ASP A 103 1.36 -30.34 13.47
CA ASP A 103 0.03 -30.28 14.07
C ASP A 103 -0.93 -29.64 13.08
N PHE A 104 -1.94 -30.40 12.61
CA PHE A 104 -2.90 -29.92 11.61
C PHE A 104 -3.87 -28.87 12.13
N ASP A 105 -4.03 -28.78 13.45
CA ASP A 105 -4.90 -27.80 14.11
C ASP A 105 -4.14 -26.52 14.49
N ASP A 106 -2.80 -26.52 14.37
CA ASP A 106 -1.94 -25.38 14.64
C ASP A 106 -1.43 -24.74 13.33
N GLY A 107 -1.29 -23.42 13.37
CA GLY A 107 -0.77 -22.65 12.25
C GLY A 107 -0.72 -21.17 12.56
N GLU A 108 -0.04 -20.42 11.70
CA GLU A 108 0.14 -18.98 11.87
C GLU A 108 -0.21 -18.21 10.59
N TYR A 109 -0.66 -16.96 10.77
CA TYR A 109 -0.82 -16.03 9.68
C TYR A 109 0.50 -15.30 9.42
N ILE A 110 1.06 -15.50 8.22
CA ILE A 110 2.31 -14.87 7.81
C ILE A 110 2.00 -13.74 6.84
N ASP A 111 2.46 -12.55 7.17
CA ASP A 111 2.40 -11.38 6.30
C ASP A 111 3.60 -11.37 5.35
N SER A 112 3.34 -11.13 4.08
CA SER A 112 4.35 -10.90 3.05
C SER A 112 4.00 -9.66 2.23
N TYR A 113 5.05 -8.99 1.71
CA TYR A 113 4.88 -7.76 0.96
C TYR A 113 5.34 -7.92 -0.47
N LYS A 114 4.58 -7.32 -1.40
CA LYS A 114 4.99 -7.13 -2.79
C LYS A 114 4.92 -5.65 -3.11
N TYR A 115 5.95 -5.16 -3.79
CA TYR A 115 6.05 -3.76 -4.17
C TYR A 115 5.84 -3.61 -5.67
N TYR A 116 5.21 -2.51 -6.05
CA TYR A 116 4.95 -2.14 -7.43
C TYR A 116 5.30 -0.67 -7.60
N LEU A 117 6.10 -0.39 -8.62
CA LEU A 117 6.43 0.97 -9.02
C LEU A 117 5.56 1.32 -10.22
N VAL A 118 4.74 2.35 -10.07
CA VAL A 118 3.98 2.94 -11.17
C VAL A 118 4.80 4.09 -11.75
N MET A 119 4.97 4.08 -13.06
CA MET A 119 5.74 5.08 -13.80
C MET A 119 4.93 6.36 -13.98
N PRO A 120 5.57 7.52 -14.20
CA PRO A 120 4.87 8.73 -14.65
C PRO A 120 3.98 8.45 -15.87
N GLY A 121 2.78 9.02 -15.86
CA GLY A 121 1.74 8.70 -16.84
C GLY A 121 0.72 7.67 -16.35
N GLY A 122 0.98 7.00 -15.21
CA GLY A 122 0.02 6.12 -14.53
C GLY A 122 -0.37 4.84 -15.25
N ARG A 123 0.18 4.59 -16.46
CA ARG A 123 -0.24 3.47 -17.34
C ARG A 123 0.66 2.26 -17.22
N GLU A 124 1.91 2.46 -16.87
CA GLU A 124 2.90 1.41 -16.77
C GLU A 124 3.30 1.17 -15.32
N TYR A 125 3.43 -0.09 -14.95
CA TYR A 125 3.92 -0.49 -13.63
C TYR A 125 4.90 -1.65 -13.73
N ALA A 126 5.81 -1.72 -12.77
CA ALA A 126 6.76 -2.82 -12.65
C ALA A 126 6.74 -3.40 -11.22
N PRO A 127 6.69 -4.73 -11.07
CA PRO A 127 6.96 -5.34 -9.78
C PRO A 127 8.41 -5.08 -9.40
N ILE A 128 8.63 -4.56 -8.19
CA ILE A 128 9.96 -4.26 -7.69
C ILE A 128 10.24 -5.06 -6.41
N LYS A 129 11.46 -5.54 -6.26
CA LYS A 129 11.92 -6.26 -5.07
C LYS A 129 13.00 -5.44 -4.37
N LEU A 130 13.16 -5.63 -3.06
CA LEU A 130 14.23 -5.04 -2.25
C LEU A 130 15.58 -5.73 -2.55
N LYS A 131 15.99 -5.66 -3.83
CA LYS A 131 17.23 -6.25 -4.37
C LYS A 131 17.83 -5.32 -5.41
N ARG A 132 19.14 -5.13 -5.37
CA ARG A 132 19.89 -4.24 -6.30
C ARG A 132 19.52 -4.46 -7.77
N ARG A 133 19.48 -5.71 -8.21
CA ARG A 133 19.13 -6.05 -9.60
C ARG A 133 17.72 -5.55 -9.95
N SER A 134 16.73 -5.80 -9.10
CA SER A 134 15.34 -5.40 -9.37
C SER A 134 15.18 -3.87 -9.42
N ILE A 135 15.92 -3.12 -8.58
CA ILE A 135 15.93 -1.65 -8.60
C ILE A 135 16.56 -1.14 -9.90
N ARG A 136 17.68 -1.73 -10.32
CA ARG A 136 18.32 -1.42 -11.60
C ARG A 136 17.41 -1.71 -12.80
N ASP A 137 16.80 -2.88 -12.81
CA ASP A 137 15.93 -3.31 -13.91
C ASP A 137 14.70 -2.39 -14.04
N ALA A 138 14.17 -1.86 -12.90
CA ALA A 138 13.00 -0.97 -12.89
C ALA A 138 13.34 0.50 -13.19
N LEU A 139 14.49 0.99 -12.76
CA LEU A 139 14.86 2.43 -12.78
C LEU A 139 16.06 2.77 -13.64
N GLY A 140 16.75 1.78 -14.23
CA GLY A 140 17.90 1.98 -15.12
C GLY A 140 19.03 2.76 -14.44
N SER A 141 19.54 3.77 -15.14
CA SER A 141 20.66 4.62 -14.66
C SER A 141 20.35 5.38 -13.37
N MET A 142 19.10 5.75 -13.13
CA MET A 142 18.68 6.42 -11.87
C MET A 142 18.80 5.47 -10.68
N GLY A 143 18.41 4.21 -10.87
CA GLY A 143 18.59 3.16 -9.87
C GLY A 143 20.07 2.88 -9.60
N ASP A 144 20.91 2.83 -10.64
CA ASP A 144 22.35 2.63 -10.50
C ASP A 144 23.03 3.77 -9.74
N ALA A 145 22.71 5.02 -10.04
CA ALA A 145 23.24 6.18 -9.35
C ALA A 145 22.91 6.15 -7.84
N TRP A 146 21.67 5.83 -7.50
CA TRP A 146 21.27 5.69 -6.09
C TRP A 146 22.01 4.54 -5.41
N LEU A 147 22.08 3.38 -6.06
CA LEU A 147 22.75 2.18 -5.54
C LEU A 147 24.25 2.37 -5.33
N ALA A 148 24.89 3.29 -6.07
CA ALA A 148 26.31 3.61 -5.91
C ALA A 148 26.58 4.35 -4.59
N THR A 149 25.62 5.14 -4.11
CA THR A 149 25.75 5.96 -2.90
C THR A 149 25.16 5.29 -1.64
N HIS A 150 24.40 4.19 -1.80
CA HIS A 150 23.72 3.51 -0.71
C HIS A 150 24.25 2.09 -0.50
N GLY A 151 24.56 1.75 0.76
CA GLY A 151 25.06 0.43 1.14
C GLY A 151 24.01 -0.68 1.00
N LYS A 152 24.46 -1.94 1.07
CA LYS A 152 23.56 -3.11 0.99
C LYS A 152 22.50 -3.13 2.10
N ASN A 153 22.79 -2.57 3.26
CA ASN A 153 21.92 -2.56 4.44
C ASN A 153 20.78 -1.51 4.34
N GLN A 154 20.76 -0.70 3.30
CA GLN A 154 19.73 0.32 3.03
C GLN A 154 18.69 -0.16 1.99
N LEU A 155 18.74 -1.41 1.59
CA LEU A 155 17.78 -2.02 0.68
C LEU A 155 16.58 -2.59 1.44
N ASP A 156 15.91 -1.72 2.17
CA ASP A 156 14.65 -1.96 2.85
C ASP A 156 13.52 -1.12 2.23
N GLU A 157 12.35 -1.19 2.82
CA GLU A 157 11.18 -0.44 2.35
C GLU A 157 11.40 1.07 2.44
N ASP A 158 11.98 1.54 3.54
CA ASP A 158 12.21 2.97 3.77
C ASP A 158 13.22 3.53 2.74
N GLY A 159 14.30 2.79 2.47
CA GLY A 159 15.28 3.15 1.46
C GLY A 159 14.69 3.18 0.04
N LEU A 160 13.84 2.22 -0.31
CA LEU A 160 13.16 2.22 -1.61
C LEU A 160 12.16 3.39 -1.72
N THR A 161 11.44 3.69 -0.66
CA THR A 161 10.51 4.83 -0.60
C THR A 161 11.25 6.16 -0.75
N ASP A 162 12.38 6.34 -0.03
CA ASP A 162 13.22 7.53 -0.14
C ASP A 162 13.77 7.70 -1.57
N LEU A 163 14.22 6.62 -2.21
CA LEU A 163 14.64 6.67 -3.60
C LEU A 163 13.55 7.24 -4.51
N VAL A 164 12.33 6.69 -4.43
CA VAL A 164 11.23 7.12 -5.31
C VAL A 164 10.80 8.56 -5.01
N ASN A 165 10.75 8.96 -3.73
CA ASN A 165 10.47 10.35 -3.36
C ASN A 165 11.52 11.34 -3.87
N ARG A 166 12.80 10.95 -3.90
CA ARG A 166 13.89 11.78 -4.49
C ARG A 166 13.75 11.90 -6.00
N LEU A 167 13.36 10.83 -6.70
CA LEU A 167 13.12 10.90 -8.14
C LEU A 167 12.00 11.90 -8.47
N ASN A 168 10.95 11.92 -7.66
CA ASN A 168 9.84 12.86 -7.82
C ASN A 168 10.22 14.34 -7.56
N LYS A 169 11.23 14.59 -6.73
CA LYS A 169 11.72 15.96 -6.47
C LYS A 169 12.63 16.51 -7.57
N ASN A 170 13.18 15.62 -8.40
CA ASN A 170 14.12 15.97 -9.44
C ASN A 170 13.50 15.98 -10.86
N ASN A 171 12.22 15.62 -10.96
CA ASN A 171 11.39 15.75 -12.16
C ASN A 171 10.57 17.05 -12.12
#